data_88f0dcd5681943aaed4a949a7c621442
#
_entry.id   88f0dcd5681943aaed4a949a7c621442
#
_cell.length_a   1.000
_cell.length_b   1.000
_cell.length_c   1.000
_cell.angle_alpha   90.00
_cell.angle_beta   90.00
_cell.angle_gamma   90.00
#
_symmetry.space_group_name_H-M   'P 1'
#
loop_
_entity.id
_entity.type
_entity.pdbx_description
1 polymer ?
#
loop_
_entity_poly.entity_id
_entity_poly.type
_entity_poly.pdbx_seq_one_letter_code
_entity_poly.pdbx_strand_id
1 'polypeptide(L)'
;MFFKSKFIITPLLILISYIKSSYIIENTNMKSKKQENFNINKNTKIIDIINNPIFSNFGRYIFPIHQHISSSLTIENLSSIYTWYNYMNPNKTIEIINYFISQIKSGFKIFYDIYTEEEKKLDPSKKETGLFFFRGNPNSKFAIVNAGGAFSYVGAMHDSFPQALEISKKGFNAFALIYRQGGQNACKDLAAAIRFIFKNQKELNVNTKCYSLWGGSAGARMAAWVGSENVNFGNEIYPKAGTIIMQYTGLSEVTGNEPPTYANCGTDDWIANYRVMNNRINKIKKNGTDAMMEIFNGLPHGFGLGQGTIAEGWINNAINFWKKQMK
;
A
#
# COMPACT_ATOMS: atom_id res chain seq x y z
N MET A 1 62.82 -47.62 9.61
CA MET A 1 62.17 -47.46 10.94
C MET A 1 61.20 -46.33 10.79
N PHE A 2 59.90 -46.63 10.53
CA PHE A 2 58.86 -45.63 10.25
C PHE A 2 58.05 -45.37 11.52
N PHE A 3 58.13 -44.17 12.06
CA PHE A 3 57.25 -43.74 13.16
C PHE A 3 55.84 -43.30 12.58
N LYS A 4 54.80 -44.08 12.90
CA LYS A 4 53.45 -43.69 12.70
C LYS A 4 53.00 -42.84 13.91
N SER A 5 52.85 -41.53 13.76
CA SER A 5 52.18 -40.68 14.76
C SER A 5 50.65 -40.84 14.63
N LYS A 6 50.02 -41.42 15.65
CA LYS A 6 48.57 -41.43 15.80
C LYS A 6 48.13 -40.07 16.30
N PHE A 7 47.42 -39.30 15.47
CA PHE A 7 46.68 -38.12 15.95
C PHE A 7 45.50 -38.58 16.84
N ILE A 8 45.61 -38.35 18.12
CA ILE A 8 44.52 -38.53 19.08
C ILE A 8 43.71 -37.23 18.99
N ILE A 9 42.54 -37.27 18.29
CA ILE A 9 41.56 -36.20 18.32
C ILE A 9 40.96 -36.20 19.73
N THR A 10 41.27 -35.19 20.49
CA THR A 10 40.89 -35.09 21.89
C THR A 10 39.35 -35.00 22.06
N PRO A 11 38.75 -35.71 23.04
CA PRO A 11 37.32 -35.69 23.33
C PRO A 11 36.72 -34.28 23.53
N LEU A 12 37.56 -33.31 23.86
CA LEU A 12 37.21 -31.91 24.08
C LEU A 12 36.70 -31.21 22.82
N LEU A 13 37.26 -31.51 21.64
CA LEU A 13 36.77 -30.91 20.37
C LEU A 13 35.39 -31.42 19.96
N ILE A 14 35.08 -32.68 20.27
CA ILE A 14 33.77 -33.29 20.00
C ILE A 14 32.72 -32.71 20.94
N LEU A 15 33.08 -32.49 22.22
CA LEU A 15 32.15 -31.87 23.19
C LEU A 15 31.82 -30.40 22.85
N ILE A 16 32.83 -29.64 22.41
CA ILE A 16 32.60 -28.22 21.98
C ILE A 16 31.73 -28.15 20.71
N SER A 17 31.85 -29.07 19.79
CA SER A 17 30.99 -29.12 18.59
C SER A 17 29.56 -29.51 18.94
N TYR A 18 29.36 -30.40 19.90
CA TYR A 18 28.05 -30.82 20.36
C TYR A 18 27.32 -29.69 21.12
N ILE A 19 28.04 -28.95 22.00
CA ILE A 19 27.51 -27.80 22.73
C ILE A 19 27.14 -26.65 21.77
N LYS A 20 27.97 -26.36 20.76
CA LYS A 20 27.66 -25.39 19.71
C LYS A 20 26.43 -25.79 18.89
N SER A 21 26.31 -27.07 18.54
CA SER A 21 25.20 -27.60 17.77
C SER A 21 23.88 -27.53 18.57
N SER A 22 23.88 -27.92 19.85
CA SER A 22 22.70 -27.84 20.71
C SER A 22 22.30 -26.38 20.98
N TYR A 23 23.24 -25.47 21.19
CA TYR A 23 22.95 -24.04 21.37
C TYR A 23 22.38 -23.38 20.12
N ILE A 24 22.82 -23.80 18.92
CA ILE A 24 22.26 -23.35 17.64
C ILE A 24 20.83 -23.90 17.45
N ILE A 25 20.60 -25.18 17.79
CA ILE A 25 19.28 -25.82 17.69
C ILE A 25 18.28 -25.21 18.70
N GLU A 26 18.68 -24.94 19.95
CA GLU A 26 17.84 -24.29 20.93
C GLU A 26 17.51 -22.84 20.53
N ASN A 27 18.47 -22.07 20.03
CA ASN A 27 18.24 -20.72 19.55
C ASN A 27 17.37 -20.67 18.27
N THR A 28 17.49 -21.63 17.36
CA THR A 28 16.58 -21.76 16.22
C THR A 28 15.18 -22.17 16.65
N ASN A 29 15.04 -23.09 17.61
CA ASN A 29 13.75 -23.49 18.17
C ASN A 29 13.09 -22.38 19.00
N MET A 30 13.85 -21.57 19.75
CA MET A 30 13.32 -20.39 20.44
C MET A 30 12.93 -19.29 19.46
N LYS A 31 13.67 -19.06 18.37
CA LYS A 31 13.29 -18.13 17.31
C LYS A 31 12.04 -18.60 16.58
N SER A 32 11.91 -19.90 16.26
CA SER A 32 10.73 -20.46 15.63
C SER A 32 9.50 -20.39 16.53
N LYS A 33 9.61 -20.74 17.82
CA LYS A 33 8.51 -20.61 18.81
C LYS A 33 8.09 -19.15 19.05
N LYS A 34 9.02 -18.18 19.00
CA LYS A 34 8.69 -16.76 19.08
C LYS A 34 8.00 -16.24 17.81
N GLN A 35 8.22 -16.90 16.67
CA GLN A 35 7.60 -16.58 15.40
C GLN A 35 6.18 -17.17 15.26
N GLU A 36 5.87 -18.28 15.96
CA GLU A 36 4.55 -18.92 15.92
C GLU A 36 3.45 -18.14 16.66
N ASN A 37 3.78 -17.26 17.62
CA ASN A 37 2.82 -16.59 18.52
C ASN A 37 2.93 -15.06 18.50
N PHE A 38 3.22 -14.42 17.35
CA PHE A 38 3.14 -12.96 17.25
C PHE A 38 1.67 -12.53 17.19
N ASN A 39 1.06 -12.37 18.37
CA ASN A 39 -0.33 -11.95 18.50
C ASN A 39 -0.44 -10.42 18.45
N ILE A 40 -1.06 -9.92 17.39
CA ILE A 40 -1.30 -8.49 17.17
C ILE A 40 -2.55 -8.06 17.91
N ASN A 41 -2.41 -7.04 18.75
CA ASN A 41 -3.51 -6.41 19.49
C ASN A 41 -3.27 -4.89 19.59
N LYS A 42 -4.21 -4.16 20.17
CA LYS A 42 -4.16 -2.70 20.28
C LYS A 42 -2.91 -2.17 21.00
N ASN A 43 -2.38 -2.93 21.97
CA ASN A 43 -1.20 -2.56 22.75
C ASN A 43 0.11 -2.96 22.07
N THR A 44 0.06 -3.63 20.91
CA THR A 44 1.26 -4.00 20.16
C THR A 44 1.99 -2.73 19.72
N LYS A 45 3.28 -2.63 20.06
CA LYS A 45 4.12 -1.49 19.68
C LYS A 45 4.40 -1.52 18.17
N ILE A 46 4.35 -0.35 17.56
CA ILE A 46 4.61 -0.20 16.13
C ILE A 46 6.04 -0.63 15.79
N ILE A 47 7.01 -0.31 16.63
CA ILE A 47 8.40 -0.70 16.42
C ILE A 47 8.60 -2.22 16.44
N ASP A 48 7.80 -2.97 17.22
CA ASP A 48 7.85 -4.43 17.27
C ASP A 48 7.32 -5.05 15.98
N ILE A 49 6.33 -4.41 15.33
CA ILE A 49 5.83 -4.82 14.03
C ILE A 49 6.89 -4.55 12.94
N ILE A 50 7.44 -3.34 12.92
CA ILE A 50 8.48 -2.95 11.94
C ILE A 50 9.68 -3.89 11.97
N ASN A 51 10.13 -4.26 13.17
CA ASN A 51 11.31 -5.10 13.37
C ASN A 51 11.01 -6.59 13.41
N ASN A 52 9.75 -7.00 13.21
CA ASN A 52 9.42 -8.42 13.23
C ASN A 52 10.07 -9.14 12.04
N PRO A 53 10.78 -10.26 12.27
CA PRO A 53 11.45 -11.02 11.21
C PRO A 53 10.55 -11.44 10.03
N ILE A 54 9.25 -11.59 10.24
CA ILE A 54 8.28 -11.91 9.18
C ILE A 54 8.18 -10.79 8.13
N PHE A 55 8.49 -9.54 8.51
CA PHE A 55 8.49 -8.36 7.66
C PHE A 55 9.90 -7.85 7.34
N SER A 56 10.97 -8.68 7.51
CA SER A 56 12.38 -8.27 7.55
C SER A 56 12.83 -7.37 6.39
N ASN A 57 12.23 -7.50 5.21
CA ASN A 57 12.64 -6.74 4.02
C ASN A 57 11.80 -5.50 3.78
N PHE A 58 10.64 -5.35 4.45
CA PHE A 58 9.68 -4.27 4.16
C PHE A 58 8.91 -3.74 5.37
N GLY A 59 9.19 -4.20 6.58
CA GLY A 59 8.46 -3.80 7.79
C GLY A 59 8.40 -2.27 7.99
N ARG A 60 9.47 -1.57 7.62
CA ARG A 60 9.53 -0.10 7.69
C ARG A 60 8.51 0.61 6.79
N TYR A 61 8.06 -0.03 5.67
CA TYR A 61 7.11 0.57 4.73
C TYR A 61 5.64 0.36 5.12
N ILE A 62 5.36 -0.46 6.13
CA ILE A 62 4.00 -0.67 6.66
C ILE A 62 3.47 0.62 7.31
N PHE A 63 4.37 1.43 7.88
CA PHE A 63 4.08 2.69 8.54
C PHE A 63 4.85 3.83 7.87
N PRO A 64 4.43 5.11 8.07
CA PRO A 64 5.03 6.24 7.38
C PRO A 64 6.53 6.37 7.65
N ILE A 65 7.37 6.16 6.62
CA ILE A 65 8.84 6.19 6.74
C ILE A 65 9.42 7.58 7.06
N HIS A 66 8.66 8.63 6.80
CA HIS A 66 9.04 10.03 7.05
C HIS A 66 8.39 10.62 8.31
N GLN A 67 7.75 9.77 9.14
CA GLN A 67 7.22 10.16 10.43
C GLN A 67 8.07 9.57 11.56
N HIS A 68 8.22 10.32 12.66
CA HIS A 68 8.90 9.80 13.84
C HIS A 68 8.02 8.75 14.53
N ILE A 69 8.57 7.55 14.71
CA ILE A 69 7.91 6.47 15.44
C ILE A 69 8.57 6.30 16.79
N SER A 70 7.88 6.77 17.83
CA SER A 70 8.31 6.59 19.21
C SER A 70 8.34 5.10 19.58
N SER A 71 9.29 4.70 20.42
CA SER A 71 9.36 3.34 20.97
C SER A 71 8.16 2.94 21.83
N SER A 72 7.36 3.91 22.29
CA SER A 72 6.12 3.70 23.04
C SER A 72 4.85 3.69 22.18
N LEU A 73 4.93 4.05 20.90
CA LEU A 73 3.77 4.12 20.00
C LEU A 73 3.16 2.74 19.80
N THR A 74 1.86 2.61 20.07
CA THR A 74 1.09 1.37 19.90
C THR A 74 0.07 1.50 18.76
N ILE A 75 -0.55 0.40 18.38
CA ILE A 75 -1.66 0.41 17.40
C ILE A 75 -2.80 1.30 17.87
N GLU A 76 -3.15 1.29 19.17
CA GLU A 76 -4.23 2.12 19.75
C GLU A 76 -3.96 3.62 19.54
N ASN A 77 -2.71 4.04 19.65
CA ASN A 77 -2.30 5.45 19.59
C ASN A 77 -1.75 5.83 18.20
N LEU A 78 -1.86 4.98 17.20
CA LEU A 78 -1.25 5.18 15.88
C LEU A 78 -1.78 6.45 15.19
N SER A 79 -3.02 6.85 15.44
CA SER A 79 -3.60 8.08 14.90
C SER A 79 -2.80 9.34 15.25
N SER A 80 -2.03 9.35 16.32
CA SER A 80 -1.23 10.50 16.76
C SER A 80 -0.14 10.92 15.76
N ILE A 81 0.31 10.02 14.88
CA ILE A 81 1.29 10.31 13.83
C ILE A 81 0.66 10.52 12.45
N TYR A 82 -0.66 10.42 12.35
CA TYR A 82 -1.41 10.60 11.09
C TYR A 82 -2.09 11.97 11.07
N THR A 83 -1.29 13.00 10.82
CA THR A 83 -1.83 14.36 10.64
C THR A 83 -2.84 14.38 9.48
N TRP A 84 -3.90 15.14 9.63
CA TRP A 84 -5.00 15.34 8.65
C TRP A 84 -5.95 14.14 8.45
N TYR A 85 -5.82 13.05 9.21
CA TYR A 85 -6.72 11.90 9.11
C TYR A 85 -7.66 11.83 10.31
N ASN A 86 -8.88 11.41 10.05
CA ASN A 86 -9.92 11.22 11.05
C ASN A 86 -10.46 9.78 10.98
N TYR A 87 -11.06 9.30 12.07
CA TYR A 87 -11.69 7.98 12.14
C TYR A 87 -10.73 6.80 11.89
N MET A 88 -9.46 6.95 12.22
CA MET A 88 -8.52 5.84 12.14
C MET A 88 -8.94 4.73 13.10
N ASN A 89 -9.10 3.50 12.60
CA ASN A 89 -9.61 2.37 13.36
C ASN A 89 -8.49 1.39 13.72
N PRO A 90 -8.11 1.25 15.02
CA PRO A 90 -7.09 0.30 15.46
C PRO A 90 -7.40 -1.16 15.08
N ASN A 91 -8.68 -1.56 15.08
CA ASN A 91 -9.07 -2.91 14.68
C ASN A 91 -8.81 -3.16 13.19
N LYS A 92 -8.99 -2.13 12.34
CA LYS A 92 -8.64 -2.24 10.91
C LYS A 92 -7.12 -2.38 10.72
N THR A 93 -6.32 -1.68 11.50
CA THR A 93 -4.85 -1.85 11.52
C THR A 93 -4.48 -3.29 11.89
N ILE A 94 -5.08 -3.86 12.95
CA ILE A 94 -4.87 -5.25 13.36
C ILE A 94 -5.26 -6.22 12.22
N GLU A 95 -6.40 -6.00 11.59
CA GLU A 95 -6.87 -6.83 10.47
C GLU A 95 -5.86 -6.83 9.31
N ILE A 96 -5.32 -5.66 8.93
CA ILE A 96 -4.34 -5.53 7.85
C ILE A 96 -3.04 -6.25 8.20
N ILE A 97 -2.51 -6.07 9.41
CA ILE A 97 -1.27 -6.74 9.84
C ILE A 97 -1.47 -8.26 9.86
N ASN A 98 -2.60 -8.75 10.37
CA ASN A 98 -2.93 -10.17 10.36
C ASN A 98 -3.11 -10.71 8.94
N TYR A 99 -3.69 -9.94 8.03
CA TYR A 99 -3.75 -10.29 6.61
C TYR A 99 -2.34 -10.48 6.02
N PHE A 100 -1.42 -9.55 6.27
CA PHE A 100 -0.04 -9.67 5.81
C PHE A 100 0.64 -10.91 6.37
N ILE A 101 0.53 -11.17 7.68
CA ILE A 101 1.08 -12.36 8.32
C ILE A 101 0.51 -13.65 7.68
N SER A 102 -0.80 -13.69 7.47
CA SER A 102 -1.48 -14.83 6.86
C SER A 102 -0.98 -15.10 5.44
N GLN A 103 -0.86 -14.04 4.60
CA GLN A 103 -0.36 -14.18 3.24
C GLN A 103 1.08 -14.70 3.21
N ILE A 104 1.95 -14.16 4.05
CA ILE A 104 3.36 -14.60 4.13
C ILE A 104 3.47 -16.05 4.59
N LYS A 105 2.71 -16.43 5.64
CA LYS A 105 2.67 -17.82 6.13
C LYS A 105 2.14 -18.80 5.07
N SER A 106 1.27 -18.34 4.17
CA SER A 106 0.80 -19.11 3.01
C SER A 106 1.78 -19.12 1.83
N GLY A 107 2.97 -18.55 1.98
CA GLY A 107 4.01 -18.53 0.95
C GLY A 107 3.86 -17.43 -0.10
N PHE A 108 2.94 -16.48 0.08
CA PHE A 108 2.74 -15.40 -0.88
C PHE A 108 3.69 -14.23 -0.63
N LYS A 109 4.34 -13.76 -1.68
CA LYS A 109 5.07 -12.48 -1.67
C LYS A 109 4.05 -11.34 -1.69
N ILE A 110 4.09 -10.45 -0.71
CA ILE A 110 3.14 -9.34 -0.56
C ILE A 110 3.76 -7.96 -0.84
N PHE A 111 5.08 -7.88 -0.94
CA PHE A 111 5.80 -6.62 -1.17
C PHE A 111 6.75 -6.76 -2.36
N TYR A 112 6.78 -5.76 -3.21
CA TYR A 112 7.57 -5.72 -4.43
C TYR A 112 8.30 -4.40 -4.58
N ASP A 113 9.56 -4.47 -5.00
CA ASP A 113 10.30 -3.33 -5.51
C ASP A 113 9.76 -2.95 -6.90
N ILE A 114 9.56 -1.65 -7.14
CA ILE A 114 9.09 -1.13 -8.45
C ILE A 114 10.23 -0.63 -9.33
N TYR A 115 11.40 -0.50 -8.77
CA TYR A 115 12.62 -0.09 -9.46
C TYR A 115 13.67 -1.19 -9.44
N THR A 116 14.50 -1.26 -10.49
CA THR A 116 15.64 -2.17 -10.57
C THR A 116 16.78 -1.71 -9.66
N GLU A 117 17.73 -2.61 -9.38
CA GLU A 117 18.92 -2.24 -8.59
C GLU A 117 19.78 -1.18 -9.30
N GLU A 118 19.81 -1.18 -10.65
CA GLU A 118 20.47 -0.17 -11.45
C GLU A 118 19.80 1.20 -11.29
N GLU A 119 18.47 1.24 -11.36
CA GLU A 119 17.70 2.47 -11.15
C GLU A 119 17.90 3.03 -9.72
N LYS A 120 18.01 2.15 -8.71
CA LYS A 120 18.29 2.52 -7.30
C LYS A 120 19.74 2.97 -7.07
N LYS A 121 20.71 2.46 -7.85
CA LYS A 121 22.09 2.94 -7.82
C LYS A 121 22.22 4.34 -8.38
N LEU A 122 21.50 4.64 -9.47
CA LEU A 122 21.48 5.95 -10.11
C LEU A 122 20.72 6.99 -9.26
N ASP A 123 19.70 6.59 -8.55
CA ASP A 123 18.89 7.43 -7.66
C ASP A 123 18.56 6.66 -6.38
N PRO A 124 19.39 6.78 -5.31
CA PRO A 124 19.20 6.06 -4.06
C PRO A 124 17.88 6.33 -3.36
N SER A 125 17.20 7.48 -3.63
CA SER A 125 15.90 7.78 -3.06
C SER A 125 14.80 6.79 -3.50
N LYS A 126 14.98 6.12 -4.64
CA LYS A 126 14.09 5.08 -5.12
C LYS A 126 13.99 3.86 -4.21
N LYS A 127 14.93 3.71 -3.26
CA LYS A 127 14.84 2.71 -2.19
C LYS A 127 13.70 2.99 -1.20
N GLU A 128 13.15 4.18 -1.19
CA GLU A 128 12.04 4.58 -0.32
C GLU A 128 10.67 4.24 -0.93
N THR A 129 10.62 3.42 -1.95
CA THR A 129 9.40 3.01 -2.64
C THR A 129 9.09 1.53 -2.45
N GLY A 130 7.84 1.16 -2.70
CA GLY A 130 7.43 -0.24 -2.72
C GLY A 130 5.95 -0.39 -3.05
N LEU A 131 5.57 -1.61 -3.36
CA LEU A 131 4.22 -1.95 -3.78
C LEU A 131 3.72 -3.13 -2.96
N PHE A 132 2.72 -2.90 -2.11
CA PHE A 132 2.03 -3.96 -1.38
C PHE A 132 0.92 -4.55 -2.23
N PHE A 133 0.83 -5.87 -2.28
CA PHE A 133 -0.16 -6.60 -3.06
C PHE A 133 -1.22 -7.27 -2.17
N PHE A 134 -2.46 -6.86 -2.35
CA PHE A 134 -3.67 -7.45 -1.77
C PHE A 134 -4.36 -8.27 -2.85
N ARG A 135 -4.27 -9.60 -2.74
CA ARG A 135 -4.75 -10.51 -3.78
C ARG A 135 -6.25 -10.65 -3.76
N GLY A 136 -6.85 -10.49 -4.94
CA GLY A 136 -8.21 -10.90 -5.25
C GLY A 136 -8.24 -12.26 -5.94
N ASN A 137 -9.20 -12.45 -6.83
CA ASN A 137 -9.30 -13.66 -7.65
C ASN A 137 -8.17 -13.69 -8.71
N PRO A 138 -7.64 -14.87 -9.04
CA PRO A 138 -6.67 -15.01 -10.12
C PRO A 138 -7.15 -14.38 -11.42
N ASN A 139 -6.25 -13.70 -12.14
CA ASN A 139 -6.51 -13.01 -13.40
C ASN A 139 -7.66 -11.98 -13.35
N SER A 140 -8.02 -11.50 -12.15
CA SER A 140 -8.94 -10.36 -12.03
C SER A 140 -8.24 -9.04 -12.36
N LYS A 141 -9.03 -8.03 -12.71
CA LYS A 141 -8.54 -6.66 -12.91
C LYS A 141 -7.93 -6.12 -11.61
N PHE A 142 -7.12 -5.05 -11.73
CA PHE A 142 -6.45 -4.51 -10.56
C PHE A 142 -6.70 -3.02 -10.35
N ALA A 143 -6.59 -2.61 -9.09
CA ALA A 143 -6.54 -1.24 -8.64
C ALA A 143 -5.15 -0.91 -8.08
N ILE A 144 -4.65 0.32 -8.26
CA ILE A 144 -3.54 0.87 -7.47
C ILE A 144 -4.11 1.94 -6.56
N VAL A 145 -3.93 1.77 -5.26
CA VAL A 145 -4.44 2.68 -4.23
C VAL A 145 -3.30 3.52 -3.66
N ASN A 146 -3.44 4.83 -3.74
CA ASN A 146 -2.43 5.81 -3.39
C ASN A 146 -2.91 6.61 -2.17
N ALA A 147 -2.22 6.45 -1.04
CA ALA A 147 -2.57 7.18 0.16
C ALA A 147 -2.26 8.67 0.04
N GLY A 148 -2.95 9.49 0.81
CA GLY A 148 -2.60 10.90 1.01
C GLY A 148 -1.46 11.09 2.00
N GLY A 149 -1.34 12.32 2.51
CA GLY A 149 -0.27 12.78 3.41
C GLY A 149 0.46 13.99 2.85
N ALA A 150 -0.22 14.81 2.04
CA ALA A 150 0.27 16.06 1.44
C ALA A 150 1.58 15.90 0.64
N PHE A 151 1.90 14.72 0.14
CA PHE A 151 3.20 14.34 -0.43
C PHE A 151 4.39 14.50 0.53
N SER A 152 4.14 14.68 1.82
CA SER A 152 5.16 14.76 2.88
C SER A 152 5.41 13.42 3.55
N TYR A 153 4.41 12.54 3.55
CA TYR A 153 4.50 11.14 3.95
C TYR A 153 3.39 10.33 3.26
N VAL A 154 3.46 9.01 3.37
CA VAL A 154 2.44 8.11 2.81
C VAL A 154 1.58 7.54 3.93
N GLY A 155 0.32 7.94 4.01
CA GLY A 155 -0.63 7.53 5.04
C GLY A 155 -1.24 6.14 4.82
N ALA A 156 -0.44 5.15 4.39
CA ALA A 156 -0.91 3.89 3.84
C ALA A 156 -1.85 3.10 4.76
N MET A 157 -1.56 3.05 6.08
CA MET A 157 -2.33 2.26 7.03
C MET A 157 -3.78 2.76 7.22
N HIS A 158 -4.06 4.00 6.82
CA HIS A 158 -5.41 4.57 6.88
C HIS A 158 -6.04 4.78 5.49
N ASP A 159 -5.22 5.14 4.50
CA ASP A 159 -5.70 5.74 3.25
C ASP A 159 -5.35 4.95 1.97
N SER A 160 -4.78 3.75 2.10
CA SER A 160 -4.60 2.83 0.97
C SER A 160 -4.72 1.36 1.35
N PHE A 161 -4.11 0.89 2.42
CA PHE A 161 -4.20 -0.53 2.82
C PHE A 161 -5.63 -0.96 3.15
N PRO A 162 -6.45 -0.17 3.90
CA PRO A 162 -7.83 -0.53 4.16
C PRO A 162 -8.65 -0.66 2.87
N GLN A 163 -8.52 0.30 1.96
CA GLN A 163 -9.21 0.29 0.67
C GLN A 163 -8.77 -0.90 -0.20
N ALA A 164 -7.45 -1.14 -0.28
CA ALA A 164 -6.90 -2.26 -1.04
C ALA A 164 -7.39 -3.62 -0.50
N LEU A 165 -7.46 -3.76 0.83
CA LEU A 165 -8.00 -4.96 1.46
C LEU A 165 -9.50 -5.16 1.12
N GLU A 166 -10.31 -4.12 1.19
CA GLU A 166 -11.73 -4.22 0.84
C GLU A 166 -11.95 -4.51 -0.66
N ILE A 167 -11.15 -3.93 -1.54
CA ILE A 167 -11.15 -4.23 -2.99
C ILE A 167 -10.80 -5.70 -3.21
N SER A 168 -9.79 -6.23 -2.51
CA SER A 168 -9.37 -7.62 -2.64
C SER A 168 -10.45 -8.61 -2.17
N LYS A 169 -11.17 -8.31 -1.08
CA LYS A 169 -12.31 -9.09 -0.61
C LYS A 169 -13.47 -9.14 -1.62
N LYS A 170 -13.57 -8.14 -2.53
CA LYS A 170 -14.55 -8.14 -3.63
C LYS A 170 -14.07 -8.89 -4.87
N GLY A 171 -12.92 -9.57 -4.78
CA GLY A 171 -12.37 -10.41 -5.84
C GLY A 171 -11.49 -9.68 -6.85
N PHE A 172 -11.22 -8.38 -6.69
CA PHE A 172 -10.28 -7.64 -7.54
C PHE A 172 -8.89 -7.64 -6.92
N ASN A 173 -7.87 -7.67 -7.75
CA ASN A 173 -6.51 -7.45 -7.27
C ASN A 173 -6.32 -5.98 -6.87
N ALA A 174 -5.60 -5.72 -5.78
CA ALA A 174 -5.32 -4.36 -5.37
C ALA A 174 -3.86 -4.22 -4.94
N PHE A 175 -3.27 -3.09 -5.31
CA PHE A 175 -1.92 -2.71 -4.92
C PHE A 175 -1.98 -1.41 -4.13
N ALA A 176 -1.18 -1.30 -3.09
CA ALA A 176 -1.00 -0.06 -2.36
C ALA A 176 0.44 0.43 -2.53
N LEU A 177 0.60 1.64 -3.05
CA LEU A 177 1.90 2.20 -3.39
C LEU A 177 2.48 2.99 -2.21
N ILE A 178 3.72 2.70 -1.87
CA ILE A 178 4.58 3.55 -1.06
C ILE A 178 5.45 4.35 -2.03
N TYR A 179 5.33 5.66 -2.00
CA TYR A 179 5.98 6.58 -2.93
C TYR A 179 6.85 7.59 -2.20
N ARG A 180 7.82 8.18 -2.91
CA ARG A 180 8.73 9.20 -2.38
C ARG A 180 8.02 10.52 -2.13
N GLN A 181 8.58 11.33 -1.23
CA GLN A 181 8.10 12.69 -0.98
C GLN A 181 8.14 13.56 -2.24
N GLY A 182 7.22 14.53 -2.28
CA GLY A 182 7.06 15.46 -3.39
C GLY A 182 6.16 14.92 -4.51
N GLY A 183 5.24 15.78 -4.99
CA GLY A 183 4.21 15.37 -5.96
C GLY A 183 4.79 14.86 -7.28
N GLN A 184 5.89 15.40 -7.75
CA GLN A 184 6.55 14.97 -8.98
C GLN A 184 7.17 13.56 -8.83
N ASN A 185 7.85 13.30 -7.70
CA ASN A 185 8.39 11.97 -7.40
C ASN A 185 7.27 10.95 -7.23
N ALA A 186 6.21 11.30 -6.51
CA ALA A 186 5.04 10.45 -6.32
C ALA A 186 4.41 10.02 -7.67
N CYS A 187 4.24 10.95 -8.61
CA CYS A 187 3.75 10.64 -9.96
C CYS A 187 4.71 9.72 -10.74
N LYS A 188 6.04 9.94 -10.64
CA LYS A 188 7.04 9.06 -11.25
C LYS A 188 6.99 7.65 -10.66
N ASP A 189 6.78 7.53 -9.35
CA ASP A 189 6.69 6.25 -8.66
C ASP A 189 5.39 5.51 -9.00
N LEU A 190 4.27 6.22 -9.16
CA LEU A 190 3.02 5.62 -9.65
C LEU A 190 3.17 5.12 -11.09
N ALA A 191 3.81 5.90 -11.95
CA ALA A 191 4.11 5.47 -13.31
C ALA A 191 5.02 4.22 -13.32
N ALA A 192 6.04 4.17 -12.45
CA ALA A 192 6.91 2.99 -12.30
C ALA A 192 6.14 1.77 -11.76
N ALA A 193 5.20 1.95 -10.84
CA ALA A 193 4.34 0.88 -10.35
C ALA A 193 3.44 0.30 -11.47
N ILE A 194 2.86 1.17 -12.31
CA ILE A 194 2.10 0.74 -13.49
C ILE A 194 2.99 -0.09 -14.43
N ARG A 195 4.17 0.42 -14.81
CA ARG A 195 5.16 -0.30 -15.62
C ARG A 195 5.48 -1.67 -15.01
N PHE A 196 5.76 -1.71 -13.70
CA PHE A 196 6.09 -2.94 -12.99
C PHE A 196 4.97 -3.98 -13.10
N ILE A 197 3.71 -3.58 -12.84
CA ILE A 197 2.57 -4.50 -12.86
C ILE A 197 2.33 -5.02 -14.29
N PHE A 198 2.40 -4.16 -15.30
CA PHE A 198 2.21 -4.58 -16.71
C PHE A 198 3.30 -5.56 -17.15
N LYS A 199 4.57 -5.32 -16.79
CA LYS A 199 5.68 -6.24 -17.12
C LYS A 199 5.55 -7.59 -16.44
N ASN A 200 5.02 -7.62 -15.21
CA ASN A 200 4.92 -8.82 -14.39
C ASN A 200 3.49 -9.39 -14.31
N GLN A 201 2.59 -9.00 -15.23
CA GLN A 201 1.16 -9.35 -15.17
C GLN A 201 0.89 -10.86 -15.08
N LYS A 202 1.72 -11.68 -15.73
CA LYS A 202 1.60 -13.14 -15.69
C LYS A 202 1.99 -13.71 -14.33
N GLU A 203 3.12 -13.27 -13.77
CA GLU A 203 3.59 -13.69 -12.44
C GLU A 203 2.64 -13.23 -11.34
N LEU A 204 2.17 -11.99 -11.43
CA LEU A 204 1.20 -11.41 -10.50
C LEU A 204 -0.20 -11.99 -10.67
N ASN A 205 -0.45 -12.69 -11.79
CA ASN A 205 -1.75 -13.25 -12.16
C ASN A 205 -2.87 -12.20 -12.15
N VAL A 206 -2.63 -11.06 -12.83
CA VAL A 206 -3.54 -9.91 -12.91
C VAL A 206 -3.93 -9.60 -14.36
N ASN A 207 -5.13 -9.08 -14.55
CA ASN A 207 -5.62 -8.58 -15.83
C ASN A 207 -5.41 -7.05 -15.90
N THR A 208 -4.63 -6.61 -16.88
CA THR A 208 -4.28 -5.19 -17.05
C THR A 208 -5.31 -4.35 -17.81
N LYS A 209 -6.33 -4.98 -18.38
CA LYS A 209 -7.41 -4.24 -19.10
C LYS A 209 -8.29 -3.49 -18.10
N CYS A 210 -8.56 -2.22 -18.37
CA CYS A 210 -9.43 -1.38 -17.54
C CYS A 210 -9.02 -1.35 -16.06
N TYR A 211 -7.70 -1.30 -15.78
CA TYR A 211 -7.22 -1.10 -14.42
C TYR A 211 -7.68 0.25 -13.87
N SER A 212 -7.68 0.42 -12.56
CA SER A 212 -8.11 1.65 -11.93
C SER A 212 -7.04 2.25 -11.01
N LEU A 213 -7.03 3.59 -10.93
CA LEU A 213 -6.20 4.32 -9.99
C LEU A 213 -7.09 4.97 -8.92
N TRP A 214 -6.75 4.71 -7.68
CA TRP A 214 -7.49 5.18 -6.50
C TRP A 214 -6.59 6.06 -5.65
N GLY A 215 -7.17 6.99 -4.91
CA GLY A 215 -6.41 7.70 -3.92
C GLY A 215 -7.23 8.64 -3.06
N GLY A 216 -6.66 8.97 -1.89
CA GLY A 216 -7.16 10.00 -0.98
C GLY A 216 -6.26 11.23 -0.97
N SER A 217 -6.84 12.43 -0.84
CA SER A 217 -6.08 13.68 -0.69
C SER A 217 -4.99 13.89 -1.76
N ALA A 218 -3.72 13.95 -1.39
CA ALA A 218 -2.57 14.01 -2.31
C ALA A 218 -2.52 12.79 -3.25
N GLY A 219 -2.85 11.58 -2.75
CA GLY A 219 -2.92 10.37 -3.56
C GLY A 219 -4.00 10.43 -4.65
N ALA A 220 -5.12 11.10 -4.38
CA ALA A 220 -6.16 11.32 -5.38
C ALA A 220 -5.69 12.28 -6.50
N ARG A 221 -4.92 13.31 -6.16
CA ARG A 221 -4.30 14.19 -7.17
C ARG A 221 -3.37 13.43 -8.09
N MET A 222 -2.48 12.63 -7.51
CA MET A 222 -1.52 11.84 -8.28
C MET A 222 -2.23 10.78 -9.14
N ALA A 223 -3.27 10.13 -8.64
CA ALA A 223 -4.10 9.20 -9.41
C ALA A 223 -4.77 9.88 -10.61
N ALA A 224 -5.29 11.11 -10.43
CA ALA A 224 -5.90 11.90 -11.48
C ALA A 224 -4.87 12.36 -12.54
N TRP A 225 -3.72 12.89 -12.11
CA TRP A 225 -2.68 13.36 -13.03
C TRP A 225 -2.11 12.24 -13.89
N VAL A 226 -1.71 11.12 -13.26
CA VAL A 226 -1.11 9.99 -13.99
C VAL A 226 -2.16 9.20 -14.77
N GLY A 227 -3.38 9.04 -14.23
CA GLY A 227 -4.42 8.23 -14.83
C GLY A 227 -5.08 8.84 -16.06
N SER A 228 -4.97 10.15 -16.26
CA SER A 228 -5.54 10.87 -17.41
C SER A 228 -4.67 10.78 -18.67
N GLU A 229 -3.44 10.27 -18.55
CA GLU A 229 -2.48 10.19 -19.65
C GLU A 229 -1.95 8.76 -19.81
N ASN A 230 -1.41 8.45 -20.99
CA ASN A 230 -0.61 7.25 -21.18
C ASN A 230 0.71 7.36 -20.42
N VAL A 231 1.13 6.29 -19.78
CA VAL A 231 2.40 6.25 -19.06
C VAL A 231 3.52 5.85 -20.00
N ASN A 232 4.52 6.72 -20.16
CA ASN A 232 5.62 6.54 -21.09
C ASN A 232 6.95 6.25 -20.37
N PHE A 233 7.65 5.20 -20.78
CA PHE A 233 9.01 4.86 -20.37
C PHE A 233 9.87 4.57 -21.61
N GLY A 234 10.50 5.60 -22.17
CA GLY A 234 11.24 5.48 -23.43
C GLY A 234 10.33 5.02 -24.55
N ASN A 235 10.58 3.84 -25.12
CA ASN A 235 9.76 3.25 -26.19
C ASN A 235 8.55 2.45 -25.69
N GLU A 236 8.37 2.34 -24.36
CA GLU A 236 7.25 1.61 -23.76
C GLU A 236 6.13 2.56 -23.40
N ILE A 237 4.93 2.29 -23.91
CA ILE A 237 3.72 3.08 -23.68
C ILE A 237 2.69 2.18 -22.99
N TYR A 238 2.21 2.58 -21.84
CA TYR A 238 1.16 1.90 -21.10
C TYR A 238 -0.14 2.70 -21.18
N PRO A 239 -1.29 2.06 -21.36
CA PRO A 239 -2.56 2.76 -21.52
C PRO A 239 -2.91 3.53 -20.25
N LYS A 240 -3.65 4.63 -20.42
CA LYS A 240 -4.24 5.36 -19.29
C LYS A 240 -5.19 4.47 -18.50
N ALA A 241 -5.46 4.84 -17.25
CA ALA A 241 -6.39 4.11 -16.40
C ALA A 241 -7.80 4.03 -17.02
N GLY A 242 -8.49 2.91 -16.81
CA GLY A 242 -9.89 2.76 -17.22
C GLY A 242 -10.86 3.51 -16.29
N THR A 243 -10.44 3.82 -15.08
CA THR A 243 -11.27 4.55 -14.09
C THR A 243 -10.37 5.19 -13.03
N ILE A 244 -10.76 6.36 -12.55
CA ILE A 244 -10.13 7.06 -11.42
C ILE A 244 -11.13 7.15 -10.26
N ILE A 245 -10.67 6.84 -9.05
CA ILE A 245 -11.45 6.98 -7.82
C ILE A 245 -10.72 7.96 -6.90
N MET A 246 -11.38 9.04 -6.53
CA MET A 246 -10.80 10.17 -5.80
C MET A 246 -11.54 10.43 -4.50
N GLN A 247 -10.81 10.55 -3.39
CA GLN A 247 -11.36 10.99 -2.12
C GLN A 247 -10.78 12.34 -1.68
N TYR A 248 -11.63 13.16 -1.13
CA TYR A 248 -11.31 14.41 -0.42
C TYR A 248 -10.07 15.17 -0.95
N THR A 249 -10.09 15.58 -2.20
CA THR A 249 -9.02 16.40 -2.78
C THR A 249 -9.55 17.70 -3.42
N GLY A 250 -8.75 18.76 -3.32
CA GLY A 250 -9.08 20.07 -3.90
C GLY A 250 -8.56 20.25 -5.33
N LEU A 251 -8.44 19.20 -6.13
CA LEU A 251 -8.02 19.29 -7.53
C LEU A 251 -9.14 19.87 -8.41
N SER A 252 -8.88 21.00 -9.07
CA SER A 252 -9.89 21.74 -9.90
C SER A 252 -9.65 21.60 -11.39
N GLU A 253 -8.41 21.29 -11.81
CA GLU A 253 -8.01 21.22 -13.22
C GLU A 253 -8.65 20.04 -13.92
N VAL A 254 -9.09 20.26 -15.17
CA VAL A 254 -9.63 19.25 -16.09
C VAL A 254 -8.92 19.41 -17.43
N THR A 255 -8.33 18.33 -17.92
CA THR A 255 -7.58 18.32 -19.20
C THR A 255 -8.44 17.97 -20.40
N GLY A 256 -9.60 17.34 -20.20
CA GLY A 256 -10.43 16.78 -21.25
C GLY A 256 -10.11 15.31 -21.58
N ASN A 257 -9.03 14.77 -21.01
CA ASN A 257 -8.58 13.38 -21.21
C ASN A 257 -8.93 12.46 -20.04
N GLU A 258 -9.65 12.97 -19.03
CA GLU A 258 -9.98 12.22 -17.85
C GLU A 258 -10.72 10.93 -18.18
N PRO A 259 -10.30 9.77 -17.61
CA PRO A 259 -11.10 8.56 -17.62
C PRO A 259 -12.39 8.74 -16.79
N PRO A 260 -13.35 7.81 -16.91
CA PRO A 260 -14.47 7.75 -15.99
C PRO A 260 -14.04 7.92 -14.55
N THR A 261 -14.64 8.88 -13.83
CA THR A 261 -14.16 9.33 -12.52
C THR A 261 -15.27 9.29 -11.47
N TYR A 262 -15.04 8.55 -10.38
CA TYR A 262 -15.82 8.63 -9.16
C TYR A 262 -15.09 9.48 -8.13
N ALA A 263 -15.80 10.32 -7.41
CA ALA A 263 -15.24 11.13 -6.35
C ALA A 263 -16.14 11.16 -5.11
N ASN A 264 -15.53 11.34 -3.94
CA ASN A 264 -16.26 11.66 -2.72
C ASN A 264 -15.52 12.67 -1.83
N CYS A 265 -16.28 13.40 -1.02
CA CYS A 265 -15.76 14.41 -0.11
C CYS A 265 -16.77 14.70 1.01
N GLY A 266 -16.29 15.14 2.17
CA GLY A 266 -17.14 15.64 3.25
C GLY A 266 -17.43 17.12 3.11
N THR A 267 -18.57 17.59 3.67
CA THR A 267 -18.92 19.03 3.66
C THR A 267 -18.08 19.86 4.62
N ASP A 268 -17.59 19.24 5.70
CA ASP A 268 -16.79 19.89 6.75
C ASP A 268 -15.28 19.72 6.51
N ASP A 269 -14.91 19.33 5.28
CA ASP A 269 -13.53 19.25 4.86
C ASP A 269 -12.95 20.67 4.65
N TRP A 270 -12.15 21.12 5.61
CA TRP A 270 -11.51 22.44 5.60
C TRP A 270 -10.21 22.46 4.77
N ILE A 271 -9.66 21.29 4.38
CA ILE A 271 -8.47 21.17 3.53
C ILE A 271 -8.86 21.13 2.05
N ALA A 272 -9.90 20.35 1.72
CA ALA A 272 -10.35 20.12 0.35
C ALA A 272 -11.85 20.44 0.22
N ASN A 273 -12.16 21.68 -0.09
CA ASN A 273 -13.56 22.10 -0.22
C ASN A 273 -14.29 21.24 -1.26
N TYR A 274 -15.35 20.56 -0.84
CA TYR A 274 -16.14 19.65 -1.68
C TYR A 274 -16.70 20.31 -2.95
N ARG A 275 -16.96 21.64 -2.94
CA ARG A 275 -17.43 22.37 -4.11
C ARG A 275 -16.41 22.38 -5.24
N VAL A 276 -15.11 22.42 -4.92
CA VAL A 276 -14.03 22.33 -5.92
C VAL A 276 -14.09 20.98 -6.62
N MET A 277 -14.19 19.89 -5.86
CA MET A 277 -14.32 18.54 -6.39
C MET A 277 -15.59 18.37 -7.20
N ASN A 278 -16.74 18.85 -6.69
CA ASN A 278 -18.01 18.78 -7.40
C ASN A 278 -17.97 19.53 -8.74
N ASN A 279 -17.34 20.71 -8.77
CA ASN A 279 -17.16 21.48 -9.99
C ASN A 279 -16.27 20.73 -11.01
N ARG A 280 -15.20 20.06 -10.54
CA ARG A 280 -14.37 19.21 -11.38
C ARG A 280 -15.18 18.07 -11.99
N ILE A 281 -15.95 17.34 -11.20
CA ILE A 281 -16.80 16.23 -11.67
C ILE A 281 -17.84 16.73 -12.70
N ASN A 282 -18.44 17.89 -12.47
CA ASN A 282 -19.37 18.48 -13.43
C ASN A 282 -18.70 18.89 -14.76
N LYS A 283 -17.44 19.36 -14.73
CA LYS A 283 -16.67 19.63 -15.96
C LYS A 283 -16.37 18.33 -16.71
N ILE A 284 -15.96 17.25 -16.02
CA ILE A 284 -15.72 15.94 -16.63
C ILE A 284 -17.00 15.43 -17.33
N LYS A 285 -18.14 15.53 -16.68
CA LYS A 285 -19.46 15.18 -17.30
C LYS A 285 -19.75 16.01 -18.54
N LYS A 286 -19.49 17.32 -18.50
CA LYS A 286 -19.70 18.21 -19.66
C LYS A 286 -18.81 17.83 -20.86
N ASN A 287 -17.65 17.25 -20.62
CA ASN A 287 -16.77 16.72 -21.65
C ASN A 287 -17.23 15.35 -22.19
N GLY A 288 -18.37 14.83 -21.76
CA GLY A 288 -18.93 13.56 -22.22
C GLY A 288 -18.38 12.31 -21.53
N THR A 289 -17.55 12.47 -20.48
CA THR A 289 -17.01 11.35 -19.71
C THR A 289 -17.91 11.04 -18.51
N ASP A 290 -18.17 9.73 -18.26
CA ASP A 290 -18.96 9.29 -17.09
C ASP A 290 -18.26 9.72 -15.80
N ALA A 291 -18.98 10.35 -14.90
CA ALA A 291 -18.43 10.78 -13.62
C ALA A 291 -19.51 10.82 -12.53
N MET A 292 -19.10 10.57 -11.29
CA MET A 292 -20.00 10.52 -10.12
C MET A 292 -19.37 11.25 -8.94
N MET A 293 -20.20 11.95 -8.16
CA MET A 293 -19.81 12.61 -6.92
C MET A 293 -20.74 12.18 -5.79
N GLU A 294 -20.14 11.74 -4.68
CA GLU A 294 -20.85 11.56 -3.40
C GLU A 294 -20.37 12.62 -2.41
N ILE A 295 -21.30 13.28 -1.76
CA ILE A 295 -21.03 14.32 -0.77
C ILE A 295 -21.59 13.87 0.57
N PHE A 296 -20.71 13.77 1.57
CA PHE A 296 -21.06 13.33 2.92
C PHE A 296 -21.17 14.51 3.87
N ASN A 297 -22.39 14.79 4.31
CA ASN A 297 -22.65 15.92 5.20
C ASN A 297 -21.97 15.75 6.56
N GLY A 298 -21.31 16.81 7.05
CA GLY A 298 -20.63 16.83 8.36
C GLY A 298 -19.32 16.07 8.43
N LEU A 299 -18.84 15.41 7.36
CA LEU A 299 -17.56 14.72 7.42
C LEU A 299 -16.37 15.67 7.17
N PRO A 300 -15.31 15.57 8.00
CA PRO A 300 -14.06 16.27 7.80
C PRO A 300 -13.17 15.56 6.78
N HIS A 301 -11.98 16.13 6.54
CA HIS A 301 -10.93 15.54 5.71
C HIS A 301 -10.46 14.17 6.23
N GLY A 302 -10.01 13.28 5.32
CA GLY A 302 -9.29 12.08 5.69
C GLY A 302 -10.12 11.03 6.46
N PHE A 303 -11.40 10.83 6.09
CA PHE A 303 -12.26 9.85 6.75
C PHE A 303 -11.99 8.37 6.34
N GLY A 304 -11.06 8.13 5.40
CA GLY A 304 -10.67 6.78 4.97
C GLY A 304 -11.85 5.94 4.47
N LEU A 305 -12.08 4.76 5.08
CA LEU A 305 -13.25 3.93 4.78
C LEU A 305 -14.59 4.48 5.32
N GLY A 306 -14.55 5.52 6.14
CA GLY A 306 -15.74 6.10 6.74
C GLY A 306 -16.49 5.19 7.70
N GLN A 307 -15.83 4.16 8.28
CA GLN A 307 -16.45 3.22 9.19
C GLN A 307 -17.08 3.93 10.41
N GLY A 308 -18.32 3.59 10.74
CA GLY A 308 -19.08 4.24 11.81
C GLY A 308 -19.57 5.65 11.48
N THR A 309 -19.51 6.09 10.21
CA THR A 309 -19.99 7.38 9.73
C THR A 309 -21.00 7.20 8.61
N ILE A 310 -21.60 8.32 8.14
CA ILE A 310 -22.52 8.30 6.99
C ILE A 310 -21.82 7.92 5.66
N ALA A 311 -20.48 7.89 5.61
CA ALA A 311 -19.73 7.44 4.44
C ALA A 311 -19.47 5.93 4.47
N GLU A 312 -19.88 5.19 5.51
CA GLU A 312 -19.67 3.75 5.54
C GLU A 312 -20.26 3.06 4.32
N GLY A 313 -19.43 2.24 3.66
CA GLY A 313 -19.86 1.52 2.45
C GLY A 313 -19.62 2.27 1.12
N TRP A 314 -19.12 3.52 1.11
CA TRP A 314 -18.80 4.26 -0.11
C TRP A 314 -17.95 3.46 -1.09
N ILE A 315 -17.06 2.62 -0.56
CA ILE A 315 -16.14 1.80 -1.38
C ILE A 315 -16.89 0.82 -2.29
N ASN A 316 -18.08 0.34 -1.87
CA ASN A 316 -18.92 -0.52 -2.71
C ASN A 316 -19.48 0.27 -3.91
N ASN A 317 -19.88 1.53 -3.71
CA ASN A 317 -20.35 2.41 -4.77
C ASN A 317 -19.24 2.70 -5.78
N ALA A 318 -18.02 2.98 -5.29
CA ALA A 318 -16.82 3.16 -6.13
C ALA A 318 -16.47 1.90 -6.93
N ILE A 319 -16.50 0.72 -6.32
CA ILE A 319 -16.28 -0.57 -7.02
C ILE A 319 -17.37 -0.80 -8.07
N ASN A 320 -18.62 -0.54 -7.77
CA ASN A 320 -19.72 -0.68 -8.72
C ASN A 320 -19.60 0.31 -9.89
N PHE A 321 -19.16 1.55 -9.62
CA PHE A 321 -18.83 2.51 -10.66
C PHE A 321 -17.71 2.00 -11.57
N TRP A 322 -16.62 1.48 -10.99
CA TRP A 322 -15.53 0.87 -11.76
C TRP A 322 -16.00 -0.33 -12.60
N LYS A 323 -16.80 -1.26 -12.01
CA LYS A 323 -17.38 -2.41 -12.74
C LYS A 323 -18.17 -1.99 -13.97
N LYS A 324 -18.92 -0.90 -13.87
CA LYS A 324 -19.70 -0.35 -15.00
C LYS A 324 -18.80 0.04 -16.20
N GLN A 325 -17.57 0.46 -15.92
CA GLN A 325 -16.60 0.86 -16.94
C GLN A 325 -15.81 -0.32 -17.55
N MET A 326 -15.98 -1.53 -17.08
CA MET A 326 -15.26 -2.73 -17.54
C MET A 326 -15.92 -3.44 -18.73
N LYS A 327 -17.03 -2.92 -19.22
CA LYS A 327 -17.82 -3.52 -20.31
C LYS A 327 -17.13 -3.39 -21.66
#